data_b16959ab593b0cd160c4d0a0e35396c2
#
_entry.id   b16959ab593b0cd160c4d0a0e35396c2
#
_cell.length_a   1.000
_cell.length_b   1.000
_cell.length_c   1.000
_cell.angle_alpha   90.00
_cell.angle_beta   90.00
_cell.angle_gamma   90.00
#
_symmetry.space_group_name_H-M   'P 1'
#
loop_
_entity.id
_entity.type
_entity.pdbx_description
1 polymer ?
#
loop_
_entity_poly.entity_id
_entity_poly.type
_entity_poly.pdbx_seq_one_letter_code
_entity_poly.pdbx_strand_id
1 'polypeptide(L)'
;MRIAIVDDDIRMYECLQTYFGELLGSSAELTYFKSGEDFLRTWQPDAFELIVLDIFMDKLTGMDVAREIRKTDSDVRIAFGTTSNEFASEIYEVNACYYLHKPFDRERVKAMLDRIDLAQVEKERTIQLPDGKSVVLRDIIYADYAAHYTTL
;
A
#
# COMPACT_ATOMS: atom_id res chain seq x y z
N MET A 1 13.17 -4.98 -2.59
CA MET A 1 12.06 -4.15 -2.07
C MET A 1 11.87 -4.39 -0.58
N ARG A 2 11.89 -3.34 0.19
CA ARG A 2 11.69 -3.42 1.65
C ARG A 2 10.20 -3.20 1.94
N ILE A 3 9.59 -4.21 2.56
CA ILE A 3 8.14 -4.26 2.77
C ILE A 3 7.87 -4.41 4.27
N ALA A 4 7.06 -3.52 4.82
CA ALA A 4 6.54 -3.66 6.18
C ALA A 4 5.16 -4.28 6.11
N ILE A 5 4.88 -5.22 6.99
CA ILE A 5 3.56 -5.82 7.13
C ILE A 5 3.11 -5.59 8.57
N VAL A 6 2.02 -4.84 8.73
CA VAL A 6 1.48 -4.45 10.02
C VAL A 6 0.11 -5.10 10.17
N ASP A 7 0.03 -6.13 10.98
CA ASP A 7 -1.18 -6.94 11.16
C ASP A 7 -1.07 -7.67 12.50
N ASP A 8 -2.13 -7.66 13.29
CA ASP A 8 -2.14 -8.34 14.58
C ASP A 8 -2.26 -9.87 14.46
N ASP A 9 -2.55 -10.38 13.26
CA ASP A 9 -2.63 -11.80 12.98
C ASP A 9 -1.39 -12.28 12.22
N ILE A 10 -0.53 -13.02 12.91
CA ILE A 10 0.73 -13.54 12.34
C ILE A 10 0.47 -14.42 11.10
N ARG A 11 -0.70 -15.04 11.01
CA ARG A 11 -1.03 -15.89 9.86
C ARG A 11 -1.11 -15.08 8.57
N MET A 12 -1.50 -13.81 8.66
CA MET A 12 -1.54 -12.92 7.51
C MET A 12 -0.12 -12.59 7.04
N TYR A 13 0.79 -12.35 7.98
CA TYR A 13 2.20 -12.18 7.65
C TYR A 13 2.77 -13.42 6.96
N GLU A 14 2.52 -14.60 7.51
CA GLU A 14 3.01 -15.87 6.95
C GLU A 14 2.48 -16.08 5.53
N CYS A 15 1.22 -15.77 5.30
CA CYS A 15 0.59 -15.84 3.99
C CYS A 15 1.27 -14.90 2.99
N LEU A 16 1.46 -13.65 3.37
CA LEU A 16 2.12 -12.65 2.51
C LEU A 16 3.59 -12.99 2.30
N GLN A 17 4.27 -13.51 3.32
CA GLN A 17 5.66 -13.95 3.20
C GLN A 17 5.80 -15.01 2.10
N THR A 18 4.88 -15.97 2.07
CA THR A 18 4.86 -17.00 1.03
C THR A 18 4.68 -16.38 -0.36
N TYR A 19 3.68 -15.54 -0.52
CA TYR A 19 3.38 -14.95 -1.84
C TYR A 19 4.47 -13.98 -2.31
N PHE A 20 4.98 -13.13 -1.42
CA PHE A 20 6.07 -12.23 -1.80
C PHE A 20 7.34 -13.03 -2.13
N GLY A 21 7.60 -14.13 -1.41
CA GLY A 21 8.71 -15.00 -1.72
C GLY A 21 8.60 -15.63 -3.11
N GLU A 22 7.40 -16.09 -3.47
CA GLU A 22 7.15 -16.67 -4.80
C GLU A 22 7.25 -15.62 -5.92
N LEU A 23 6.75 -14.41 -5.67
CA LEU A 23 6.63 -13.37 -6.71
C LEU A 23 7.89 -12.52 -6.85
N LEU A 24 8.61 -12.26 -5.76
CA LEU A 24 9.76 -11.36 -5.74
C LEU A 24 11.08 -12.07 -5.41
N GLY A 25 11.00 -13.27 -4.86
CA GLY A 25 12.19 -14.03 -4.48
C GLY A 25 13.04 -13.29 -3.46
N SER A 26 14.36 -13.33 -3.65
CA SER A 26 15.31 -12.71 -2.73
C SER A 26 15.31 -11.18 -2.80
N SER A 27 14.60 -10.57 -3.74
CA SER A 27 14.51 -9.12 -3.83
C SER A 27 13.58 -8.51 -2.79
N ALA A 28 12.79 -9.33 -2.09
CA ALA A 28 11.87 -8.87 -1.05
C ALA A 28 12.51 -9.00 0.33
N GLU A 29 12.51 -7.90 1.07
CA GLU A 29 12.90 -7.87 2.49
C GLU A 29 11.66 -7.52 3.29
N LEU A 30 11.19 -8.45 4.11
CA LEU A 30 9.93 -8.31 4.86
C LEU A 30 10.22 -8.06 6.33
N THR A 31 9.53 -7.09 6.90
CA THR A 31 9.55 -6.84 8.35
C THR A 31 8.13 -6.88 8.87
N TYR A 32 7.90 -7.66 9.93
CA TYR A 32 6.60 -7.84 10.53
C TYR A 32 6.45 -6.98 11.78
N PHE A 33 5.30 -6.32 11.89
CA PHE A 33 4.90 -5.57 13.08
C PHE A 33 3.51 -6.05 13.49
N LYS A 34 3.36 -6.44 14.73
CA LYS A 34 2.10 -6.99 15.23
C LYS A 34 1.08 -5.91 15.62
N SER A 35 1.48 -4.64 15.63
CA SER A 35 0.59 -3.53 15.97
C SER A 35 1.04 -2.24 15.29
N GLY A 36 0.11 -1.30 15.18
CA GLY A 36 0.41 0.03 14.67
C GLY A 36 1.38 0.78 15.56
N GLU A 37 1.27 0.59 16.87
CA GLU A 37 2.15 1.23 17.85
C GLU A 37 3.60 0.77 17.67
N ASP A 38 3.80 -0.54 17.50
CA ASP A 38 5.13 -1.10 17.27
C ASP A 38 5.73 -0.56 15.97
N PHE A 39 4.93 -0.46 14.93
CA PHE A 39 5.37 0.09 13.65
C PHE A 39 5.78 1.56 13.80
N LEU A 40 4.92 2.39 14.38
CA LEU A 40 5.17 3.83 14.50
C LEU A 40 6.35 4.15 15.40
N ARG A 41 6.66 3.27 16.35
CA ARG A 41 7.81 3.46 17.24
C ARG A 41 9.14 3.48 16.47
N THR A 42 9.22 2.77 15.35
CA THR A 42 10.41 2.67 14.53
C THR A 42 10.27 3.33 13.17
N TRP A 43 9.10 3.90 12.87
CA TRP A 43 8.83 4.49 11.56
C TRP A 43 9.74 5.68 11.28
N GLN A 44 10.31 5.68 10.10
CA GLN A 44 11.04 6.82 9.53
C GLN A 44 10.76 6.87 8.02
N PRO A 45 10.74 8.07 7.42
CA PRO A 45 10.63 8.17 5.96
C PRO A 45 11.75 7.39 5.27
N ASP A 46 11.43 6.80 4.13
CA ASP A 46 12.34 5.99 3.30
C ASP A 46 12.76 4.66 3.92
N ALA A 47 12.20 4.27 5.06
CA ALA A 47 12.52 2.97 5.68
C ALA A 47 11.96 1.80 4.84
N PHE A 48 10.82 1.99 4.19
CA PHE A 48 10.16 0.95 3.40
C PHE A 48 9.68 1.51 2.06
N GLU A 49 9.61 0.64 1.06
CA GLU A 49 9.01 0.99 -0.24
C GLU A 49 7.52 0.67 -0.29
N LEU A 50 7.08 -0.33 0.48
CA LEU A 50 5.68 -0.73 0.57
C LEU A 50 5.32 -1.03 2.02
N ILE A 51 4.17 -0.56 2.47
CA ILE A 51 3.63 -0.86 3.79
C ILE A 51 2.25 -1.47 3.59
N VAL A 52 2.08 -2.72 4.03
CA VAL A 52 0.78 -3.40 4.01
C VAL A 52 0.19 -3.30 5.41
N LEU A 53 -0.92 -2.59 5.53
CA LEU A 53 -1.57 -2.30 6.80
C LEU A 53 -2.91 -3.03 6.92
N ASP A 54 -3.10 -3.76 8.01
CA ASP A 54 -4.43 -4.18 8.41
C ASP A 54 -5.19 -2.98 8.97
N ILE A 55 -6.46 -2.85 8.63
CA ILE A 55 -7.28 -1.74 9.13
C ILE A 55 -7.71 -2.00 10.58
N PHE A 56 -8.19 -3.21 10.85
CA PHE A 56 -8.77 -3.55 12.14
C PHE A 56 -7.72 -4.15 13.08
N MET A 57 -7.14 -3.31 13.91
CA MET A 57 -6.20 -3.69 14.96
C MET A 57 -6.68 -3.11 16.29
N ASP A 58 -6.15 -3.61 17.41
CA ASP A 58 -6.71 -3.32 18.73
C ASP A 58 -6.73 -1.85 19.11
N LYS A 59 -5.60 -1.16 19.08
CA LYS A 59 -5.50 0.23 19.53
C LYS A 59 -5.59 1.21 18.38
N LEU A 60 -4.53 1.29 17.60
CA LEU A 60 -4.52 2.11 16.40
C LEU A 60 -5.03 1.30 15.22
N THR A 61 -5.97 1.87 14.48
CA THR A 61 -6.41 1.26 13.21
C THR A 61 -5.35 1.49 12.14
N GLY A 62 -5.43 0.73 11.05
CA GLY A 62 -4.56 0.96 9.90
C GLY A 62 -4.71 2.37 9.33
N MET A 63 -5.92 2.93 9.40
CA MET A 63 -6.14 4.31 8.95
C MET A 63 -5.40 5.32 9.82
N ASP A 64 -5.39 5.11 11.13
CA ASP A 64 -4.64 5.97 12.06
C ASP A 64 -3.15 5.92 11.75
N VAL A 65 -2.62 4.72 11.53
CA VAL A 65 -1.20 4.53 11.18
C VAL A 65 -0.87 5.21 9.86
N ALA A 66 -1.72 5.05 8.85
CA ALA A 66 -1.52 5.67 7.54
C ALA A 66 -1.50 7.20 7.64
N ARG A 67 -2.38 7.78 8.44
CA ARG A 67 -2.40 9.23 8.66
C ARG A 67 -1.10 9.72 9.29
N GLU A 68 -0.58 8.99 10.27
CA GLU A 68 0.71 9.31 10.89
C GLU A 68 1.86 9.22 9.89
N ILE A 69 1.87 8.18 9.04
CA ILE A 69 2.87 8.04 7.99
C ILE A 69 2.83 9.27 7.07
N ARG A 70 1.65 9.68 6.66
CA ARG A 70 1.49 10.79 5.70
C ARG A 70 1.90 12.16 6.25
N LYS A 71 2.03 12.29 7.55
CA LYS A 71 2.57 13.53 8.14
C LYS A 71 4.04 13.75 7.79
N THR A 72 4.79 12.67 7.56
CA THR A 72 6.23 12.73 7.32
C THR A 72 6.65 12.20 5.94
N ASP A 73 5.80 11.43 5.26
CA ASP A 73 6.10 10.84 3.96
C ASP A 73 4.85 10.79 3.10
N SER A 74 4.80 11.58 2.05
CA SER A 74 3.66 11.64 1.14
C SER A 74 3.74 10.58 0.04
N ASP A 75 4.88 9.92 -0.13
CA ASP A 75 5.16 9.11 -1.32
C ASP A 75 5.25 7.61 -1.07
N VAL A 76 5.52 7.17 0.16
CA VAL A 76 5.62 5.73 0.44
C VAL A 76 4.31 5.03 0.07
N ARG A 77 4.41 3.86 -0.53
CA ARG A 77 3.25 3.12 -0.96
C ARG A 77 2.60 2.43 0.23
N ILE A 78 1.29 2.68 0.39
CA ILE A 78 0.49 2.06 1.45
C ILE A 78 -0.60 1.24 0.77
N ALA A 79 -0.66 -0.04 1.12
CA ALA A 79 -1.75 -0.93 0.73
C ALA A 79 -2.46 -1.39 2.00
N PHE A 80 -3.79 -1.44 1.96
CA PHE A 80 -4.57 -1.96 3.08
C PHE A 80 -4.94 -3.42 2.83
N GLY A 81 -4.76 -4.26 3.86
CA GLY A 81 -5.24 -5.63 3.86
C GLY A 81 -6.38 -5.75 4.86
N THR A 82 -7.58 -6.13 4.43
CA THR A 82 -8.75 -6.11 5.31
C THR A 82 -9.84 -7.07 4.85
N THR A 83 -10.71 -7.44 5.79
CA THR A 83 -11.90 -8.25 5.52
C THR A 83 -13.12 -7.41 5.13
N SER A 84 -13.05 -6.08 5.25
CA SER A 84 -14.19 -5.19 5.08
C SER A 84 -13.96 -4.16 3.99
N ASN A 85 -15.03 -3.76 3.30
CA ASN A 85 -15.01 -2.65 2.35
C ASN A 85 -15.40 -1.31 2.97
N GLU A 86 -15.63 -1.26 4.28
CA GLU A 86 -16.10 -0.05 4.96
C GLU A 86 -15.23 1.18 4.72
N PHE A 87 -13.92 0.97 4.57
CA PHE A 87 -12.96 2.05 4.45
C PHE A 87 -12.51 2.30 3.01
N ALA A 88 -13.21 1.71 2.03
CA ALA A 88 -12.83 1.85 0.62
C ALA A 88 -12.80 3.30 0.15
N SER A 89 -13.66 4.16 0.69
CA SER A 89 -13.68 5.59 0.34
C SER A 89 -12.60 6.38 1.07
N GLU A 90 -12.22 5.97 2.27
CA GLU A 90 -11.22 6.67 3.09
C GLU A 90 -9.78 6.45 2.61
N ILE A 91 -9.55 5.47 1.76
CA ILE A 91 -8.20 5.22 1.22
C ILE A 91 -7.66 6.43 0.46
N TYR A 92 -8.55 7.28 -0.06
CA TYR A 92 -8.14 8.49 -0.77
C TYR A 92 -7.48 9.51 0.15
N GLU A 93 -7.93 9.61 1.40
CA GLU A 93 -7.35 10.53 2.38
C GLU A 93 -5.87 10.30 2.57
N VAL A 94 -5.45 9.05 2.55
CA VAL A 94 -4.06 8.66 2.83
C VAL A 94 -3.31 8.25 1.58
N ASN A 95 -3.91 8.46 0.41
CA ASN A 95 -3.31 8.15 -0.88
C ASN A 95 -2.78 6.72 -0.95
N ALA A 96 -3.61 5.76 -0.51
CA ALA A 96 -3.26 4.34 -0.58
C ALA A 96 -3.23 3.87 -2.04
N CYS A 97 -2.30 2.97 -2.35
CA CYS A 97 -2.14 2.48 -3.71
C CYS A 97 -2.97 1.24 -4.02
N TYR A 98 -3.44 0.54 -3.00
CA TYR A 98 -4.19 -0.70 -3.21
C TYR A 98 -5.00 -1.07 -1.97
N TYR A 99 -6.07 -1.83 -2.21
CA TYR A 99 -6.96 -2.35 -1.17
C TYR A 99 -7.04 -3.86 -1.36
N LEU A 100 -6.33 -4.61 -0.52
CA LEU A 100 -6.19 -6.05 -0.66
C LEU A 100 -7.14 -6.78 0.26
N HIS A 101 -8.13 -7.46 -0.33
CA HIS A 101 -9.15 -8.18 0.43
C HIS A 101 -8.60 -9.46 1.06
N LYS A 102 -8.94 -9.68 2.31
CA LYS A 102 -8.70 -10.97 2.97
C LYS A 102 -9.85 -11.94 2.64
N PRO A 103 -9.60 -13.24 2.50
CA PRO A 103 -8.29 -13.87 2.55
C PRO A 103 -7.44 -13.53 1.33
N PHE A 104 -6.13 -13.39 1.54
CA PHE A 104 -5.22 -13.07 0.45
C PHE A 104 -5.02 -14.30 -0.44
N ASP A 105 -4.92 -14.07 -1.74
CA ASP A 105 -4.49 -15.10 -2.68
C ASP A 105 -3.33 -14.57 -3.53
N ARG A 106 -2.63 -15.49 -4.18
CA ARG A 106 -1.45 -15.15 -4.97
C ARG A 106 -1.78 -14.18 -6.09
N GLU A 107 -2.91 -14.37 -6.75
CA GLU A 107 -3.31 -13.54 -7.90
C GLU A 107 -3.58 -12.09 -7.49
N ARG A 108 -4.20 -11.89 -6.33
CA ARG A 108 -4.46 -10.55 -5.81
C ARG A 108 -3.18 -9.85 -5.38
N VAL A 109 -2.27 -10.58 -4.73
CA VAL A 109 -0.96 -10.04 -4.36
C VAL A 109 -0.16 -9.68 -5.61
N LYS A 110 -0.20 -10.53 -6.62
CA LYS A 110 0.45 -10.25 -7.91
C LYS A 110 -0.13 -9.00 -8.56
N ALA A 111 -1.46 -8.87 -8.58
CA ALA A 111 -2.13 -7.69 -9.14
C ALA A 111 -1.72 -6.41 -8.40
N MET A 112 -1.59 -6.48 -7.09
CA MET A 112 -1.11 -5.35 -6.29
C MET A 112 0.32 -4.96 -6.68
N LEU A 113 1.22 -5.94 -6.80
CA LEU A 113 2.61 -5.69 -7.17
C LEU A 113 2.73 -5.14 -8.59
N ASP A 114 1.94 -5.67 -9.52
CA ASP A 114 1.92 -5.17 -10.90
C ASP A 114 1.47 -3.70 -10.94
N ARG A 115 0.49 -3.33 -10.13
CA ARG A 115 0.02 -1.96 -10.05
C ARG A 115 1.07 -1.03 -9.43
N ILE A 116 1.79 -1.50 -8.43
CA ILE A 116 2.87 -0.74 -7.80
C ILE A 116 4.01 -0.50 -8.80
N ASP A 117 4.40 -1.52 -9.56
CA ASP A 117 5.45 -1.41 -10.57
C ASP A 117 5.04 -0.42 -11.66
N LEU A 118 3.80 -0.49 -12.14
CA LEU A 118 3.28 0.44 -13.13
C LEU A 118 3.30 1.88 -12.59
N ALA A 119 2.86 2.07 -11.36
CA ALA A 119 2.87 3.38 -10.70
C ALA A 119 4.28 3.92 -10.53
N GLN A 120 5.26 3.04 -10.25
CA GLN A 120 6.65 3.44 -10.13
C GLN A 120 7.22 3.93 -11.47
N VAL A 121 6.94 3.22 -12.54
CA VAL A 121 7.34 3.62 -13.90
C VAL A 121 6.71 4.97 -14.26
N GLU A 122 5.43 5.11 -14.01
CA GLU A 122 4.69 6.34 -14.34
C GLU A 122 5.09 7.53 -13.46
N LYS A 123 5.54 7.28 -12.24
CA LYS A 123 6.04 8.33 -11.35
C LYS A 123 7.26 9.05 -11.93
N GLU A 124 8.08 8.36 -12.69
CA GLU A 124 9.28 8.90 -13.31
C GLU A 124 8.99 9.58 -14.64
N ARG A 125 7.73 9.52 -15.10
CA ARG A 125 7.29 10.11 -16.35
C ARG A 125 6.40 11.31 -16.09
N THR A 126 6.55 12.33 -16.93
CA THR A 126 5.64 13.46 -16.96
C THR A 126 5.14 13.67 -18.38
N ILE A 127 3.88 14.09 -18.51
CA ILE A 127 3.30 14.50 -19.78
C ILE A 127 3.31 16.03 -19.82
N GLN A 128 3.90 16.58 -20.88
CA GLN A 128 3.84 18.02 -21.12
C GLN A 128 2.50 18.36 -21.78
N LEU A 129 1.76 19.25 -21.15
CA LEU A 129 0.50 19.74 -21.70
C LEU A 129 0.75 20.88 -22.67
N PRO A 130 -0.20 21.16 -23.60
CA PRO A 130 -0.03 22.25 -24.56
C PRO A 130 0.19 23.64 -23.94
N ASP A 131 -0.23 23.83 -22.69
CA ASP A 131 -0.05 25.10 -21.97
C ASP A 131 1.30 25.18 -21.23
N GLY A 132 2.19 24.20 -21.42
CA GLY A 132 3.50 24.18 -20.79
C GLY A 132 3.53 23.51 -19.42
N LYS A 133 2.40 23.06 -18.90
CA LYS A 133 2.33 22.32 -17.64
C LYS A 133 2.68 20.84 -17.87
N SER A 134 3.11 20.18 -16.80
CA SER A 134 3.36 18.75 -16.83
C SER A 134 2.49 18.04 -15.82
N VAL A 135 2.09 16.80 -16.14
CA VAL A 135 1.27 15.95 -15.28
C VAL A 135 2.01 14.65 -15.04
N VAL A 136 2.04 14.21 -13.77
CA VAL A 136 2.64 12.94 -13.39
C VAL A 136 1.64 11.82 -13.71
N LEU A 137 2.04 10.86 -14.54
CA LEU A 137 1.16 9.78 -14.97
C LEU A 137 0.68 8.90 -13.80
N ARG A 138 1.44 8.86 -12.72
CA ARG A 138 1.02 8.18 -11.49
C ARG A 138 -0.35 8.66 -11.00
N ASP A 139 -0.61 9.94 -11.06
CA ASP A 139 -1.87 10.52 -10.59
C ASP A 139 -3.04 10.07 -11.46
N ILE A 140 -2.80 9.91 -12.77
CA ILE A 140 -3.80 9.42 -13.70
C ILE A 140 -4.16 7.96 -13.38
N ILE A 141 -3.16 7.14 -13.11
CA ILE A 141 -3.37 5.73 -12.75
C ILE A 141 -4.16 5.61 -11.44
N TYR A 142 -3.83 6.43 -10.46
CA TYR A 142 -4.54 6.45 -9.18
C TYR A 142 -6.01 6.84 -9.35
N ALA A 143 -6.29 7.84 -10.19
CA ALA A 143 -7.65 8.27 -10.47
C ALA A 143 -8.46 7.15 -11.15
N ASP A 144 -7.85 6.41 -12.09
CA ASP A 144 -8.47 5.26 -12.74
C ASP A 144 -8.81 4.16 -11.74
N TYR A 145 -7.90 3.85 -10.84
CA TYR A 145 -8.13 2.89 -9.77
C TYR A 145 -9.32 3.31 -8.90
N ALA A 146 -9.39 4.57 -8.54
CA ALA A 146 -10.46 5.12 -7.73
C ALA A 146 -11.81 5.00 -8.45
N ALA A 147 -11.88 5.37 -9.73
CA ALA A 147 -13.09 5.27 -10.54
C ALA A 147 -13.56 3.81 -10.68
N HIS A 148 -12.63 2.89 -10.86
CA HIS A 148 -12.93 1.46 -10.96
C HIS A 148 -13.54 0.93 -9.66
N TYR A 149 -13.07 1.41 -8.53
CA TYR A 149 -13.56 0.99 -7.22
C TYR A 149 -14.97 1.53 -6.94
N THR A 150 -15.26 2.75 -7.37
CA THR A 150 -16.56 3.38 -7.13
C THR A 150 -17.66 2.87 -8.04
N THR A 151 -17.35 2.18 -9.13
CA THR A 151 -18.34 1.62 -10.05
C THR A 151 -18.85 0.24 -9.61
N LEU A 152 -18.31 -0.30 -8.55
CA LEU A 152 -18.81 -1.55 -7.98
C LEU A 152 -20.09 -1.29 -7.20
#